data_5ced27c04f23f2ea74a224d0c2872f8f
#
_entry.id   5ced27c04f23f2ea74a224d0c2872f8f
#
_cell.length_a   1.000
_cell.length_b   1.000
_cell.length_c   1.000
_cell.angle_alpha   90.00
_cell.angle_beta   90.00
_cell.angle_gamma   90.00
#
_symmetry.space_group_name_H-M   'P 1'
#
loop_
_entity.id
_entity.type
_entity.pdbx_description
1 polymer ?
#
loop_
_entity_poly.entity_id
_entity_poly.type
_entity_poly.pdbx_seq_one_letter_code
_entity_poly.pdbx_strand_id
1 'polypeptide(L)'
;MKADAIGETTPVIESPLILDSQDDVQWNGSADAVVVGLGGAGACAAIEAHDRGCEVLIVDRFDGGGATAYSGGVHYAGGTHVQAKAGVQDTVEDMYKYLRLEVGDAVSDQTLRRFCEESDANIGWLESHGIEFGGNPYTSKTVYPPDGHFLYYSGNEPLPAYAAQARPAVRGPRAVGSSYTGHVYFAKLLQ
;
A
#
# COMPACT_ATOMS: atom_id res chain seq x y z
N MET A 1 -41.15 7.36 -12.37
CA MET A 1 -39.80 7.95 -12.30
C MET A 1 -38.94 7.18 -13.26
N LYS A 2 -38.62 7.75 -14.44
CA LYS A 2 -37.76 7.12 -15.45
C LYS A 2 -36.33 7.32 -14.95
N ALA A 3 -35.58 6.23 -14.84
CA ALA A 3 -34.13 6.29 -14.62
C ALA A 3 -33.51 6.86 -15.90
N ASP A 4 -32.90 8.03 -15.79
CA ASP A 4 -32.09 8.60 -16.87
C ASP A 4 -30.87 7.70 -17.05
N ALA A 5 -30.69 7.23 -18.27
CA ALA A 5 -29.55 6.43 -18.66
C ALA A 5 -28.28 7.27 -18.45
N ILE A 6 -27.41 6.83 -17.55
CA ILE A 6 -26.04 7.32 -17.44
C ILE A 6 -25.36 6.95 -18.76
N GLY A 7 -25.16 7.96 -19.62
CA GLY A 7 -24.43 7.76 -20.86
C GLY A 7 -23.03 7.20 -20.55
N GLU A 8 -22.72 6.03 -21.06
CA GLU A 8 -21.37 5.50 -21.08
C GLU A 8 -20.48 6.45 -21.88
N THR A 9 -19.81 7.37 -21.21
CA THR A 9 -18.71 8.11 -21.82
C THR A 9 -17.52 7.16 -21.89
N THR A 10 -17.36 6.49 -23.02
CA THR A 10 -16.11 5.80 -23.32
C THR A 10 -14.97 6.80 -23.16
N PRO A 11 -13.97 6.54 -22.32
CA PRO A 11 -12.85 7.46 -22.18
C PRO A 11 -12.17 7.62 -23.54
N VAL A 12 -12.11 8.86 -24.02
CA VAL A 12 -11.36 9.18 -25.24
C VAL A 12 -9.90 9.02 -24.92
N ILE A 13 -9.29 7.98 -25.48
CA ILE A 13 -7.85 7.80 -25.42
C ILE A 13 -7.27 8.66 -26.54
N GLU A 14 -6.59 9.75 -26.17
CA GLU A 14 -5.87 10.56 -27.12
C GLU A 14 -4.67 9.79 -27.66
N SER A 15 -4.39 9.97 -28.94
CA SER A 15 -3.19 9.41 -29.53
C SER A 15 -1.94 10.01 -28.88
N PRO A 16 -0.87 9.22 -28.67
CA PRO A 16 0.38 9.76 -28.15
C PRO A 16 0.89 10.91 -29.02
N LEU A 17 1.33 11.99 -28.40
CA LEU A 17 2.01 13.05 -29.09
C LEU A 17 3.43 12.56 -29.42
N ILE A 18 3.73 12.50 -30.73
CA ILE A 18 5.04 12.11 -31.23
C ILE A 18 5.76 13.43 -31.57
N LEU A 19 6.93 13.62 -30.99
CA LEU A 19 7.77 14.79 -31.17
C LEU A 19 9.07 14.37 -31.86
N ASP A 20 9.54 15.17 -32.81
CA ASP A 20 10.83 14.96 -33.47
C ASP A 20 11.99 15.45 -32.59
N SER A 21 11.75 16.43 -31.74
CA SER A 21 12.73 17.01 -30.80
C SER A 21 12.06 17.47 -29.50
N GLN A 22 12.81 17.45 -28.42
CA GLN A 22 12.38 18.06 -27.15
C GLN A 22 12.24 19.60 -27.26
N ASP A 23 12.88 20.21 -28.24
CA ASP A 23 12.81 21.67 -28.49
C ASP A 23 11.44 22.09 -29.05
N ASP A 24 10.63 21.11 -29.53
CA ASP A 24 9.28 21.35 -30.01
C ASP A 24 8.26 21.48 -28.85
N VAL A 25 8.70 21.26 -27.60
CA VAL A 25 7.85 21.32 -26.41
C VAL A 25 7.97 22.67 -25.74
N GLN A 26 6.83 23.31 -25.49
CA GLN A 26 6.76 24.42 -24.54
C GLN A 26 6.67 23.86 -23.11
N TRP A 27 7.80 23.87 -22.41
CA TRP A 27 7.87 23.43 -21.03
C TRP A 27 7.26 24.48 -20.09
N ASN A 28 6.39 24.06 -19.17
CA ASN A 28 5.76 24.92 -18.17
C ASN A 28 6.58 25.02 -16.88
N GLY A 29 7.51 24.09 -16.67
CA GLY A 29 8.36 24.04 -15.49
C GLY A 29 9.38 22.91 -15.57
N SER A 30 10.20 22.81 -14.54
CA SER A 30 11.18 21.74 -14.37
C SER A 30 11.22 21.31 -12.91
N ALA A 31 11.59 20.08 -12.65
CA ALA A 31 11.83 19.53 -11.32
C ALA A 31 12.89 18.43 -11.43
N ASP A 32 13.54 18.07 -10.31
CA ASP A 32 14.48 16.95 -10.28
C ASP A 32 13.78 15.60 -10.45
N ALA A 33 12.54 15.50 -9.94
CA ALA A 33 11.70 14.33 -10.07
C ALA A 33 10.24 14.71 -10.37
N VAL A 34 9.64 14.03 -11.36
CA VAL A 34 8.21 14.16 -11.65
C VAL A 34 7.51 12.84 -11.31
N VAL A 35 6.56 12.91 -10.39
CA VAL A 35 5.73 11.76 -9.97
C VAL A 35 4.38 11.86 -10.64
N VAL A 36 4.04 10.89 -11.47
CA VAL A 36 2.75 10.82 -12.16
C VAL A 36 1.82 9.87 -11.42
N GLY A 37 0.78 10.42 -10.81
CA GLY A 37 -0.18 9.73 -9.97
C GLY A 37 0.09 9.88 -8.48
N LEU A 38 -0.83 10.51 -7.75
CA LEU A 38 -0.78 10.74 -6.31
C LEU A 38 -1.63 9.71 -5.57
N GLY A 39 -1.33 8.42 -5.74
CA GLY A 39 -1.78 7.34 -4.87
C GLY A 39 -0.75 7.06 -3.77
N GLY A 40 -0.91 5.97 -3.03
CA GLY A 40 0.05 5.60 -1.96
C GLY A 40 1.49 5.47 -2.46
N ALA A 41 1.72 4.81 -3.59
CA ALA A 41 3.05 4.64 -4.16
C ALA A 41 3.66 5.98 -4.61
N GLY A 42 2.87 6.83 -5.27
CA GLY A 42 3.34 8.15 -5.71
C GLY A 42 3.66 9.07 -4.53
N ALA A 43 2.82 9.07 -3.50
CA ALA A 43 3.08 9.84 -2.27
C ALA A 43 4.39 9.39 -1.60
N CYS A 44 4.59 8.09 -1.40
CA CYS A 44 5.83 7.57 -0.81
C CYS A 44 7.06 7.91 -1.67
N ALA A 45 6.96 7.80 -3.00
CA ALA A 45 8.07 8.14 -3.89
C ALA A 45 8.42 9.64 -3.84
N ALA A 46 7.40 10.49 -3.78
CA ALA A 46 7.57 11.93 -3.69
C ALA A 46 8.21 12.36 -2.36
N ILE A 47 7.73 11.82 -1.24
CA ILE A 47 8.29 12.06 0.10
C ILE A 47 9.75 11.65 0.12
N GLU A 48 10.06 10.42 -0.30
CA GLU A 48 11.42 9.89 -0.27
C GLU A 48 12.38 10.70 -1.18
N ALA A 49 11.92 11.17 -2.33
CA ALA A 49 12.72 12.04 -3.19
C ALA A 49 12.95 13.41 -2.55
N HIS A 50 11.91 14.02 -1.99
CA HIS A 50 11.99 15.30 -1.29
C HIS A 50 12.93 15.22 -0.08
N ASP A 51 12.85 14.18 0.73
CA ASP A 51 13.70 13.99 1.91
C ASP A 51 15.19 13.82 1.54
N ARG A 52 15.45 13.43 0.30
CA ARG A 52 16.81 13.36 -0.28
C ARG A 52 17.26 14.68 -0.95
N GLY A 53 16.44 15.73 -0.85
CA GLY A 53 16.77 17.06 -1.32
C GLY A 53 16.39 17.34 -2.77
N CYS A 54 15.56 16.50 -3.41
CA CYS A 54 15.05 16.74 -4.75
C CYS A 54 13.92 17.77 -4.73
N GLU A 55 13.87 18.63 -5.75
CA GLU A 55 12.66 19.37 -6.11
C GLU A 55 11.69 18.40 -6.80
N VAL A 56 10.51 18.21 -6.20
CA VAL A 56 9.55 17.21 -6.66
C VAL A 56 8.28 17.87 -7.19
N LEU A 57 7.87 17.49 -8.40
CA LEU A 57 6.57 17.83 -8.96
C LEU A 57 5.68 16.57 -8.99
N ILE A 58 4.51 16.67 -8.40
CA ILE A 58 3.50 15.60 -8.47
C ILE A 58 2.37 16.04 -9.38
N VAL A 59 1.98 15.19 -10.31
CA VAL A 59 0.83 15.40 -11.18
C VAL A 59 -0.15 14.24 -11.05
N ASP A 60 -1.44 14.57 -10.89
CA ASP A 60 -2.53 13.61 -10.86
C ASP A 60 -3.69 14.16 -11.68
N ARG A 61 -4.51 13.28 -12.26
CA ARG A 61 -5.71 13.67 -12.99
C ARG A 61 -6.91 13.99 -12.08
N PHE A 62 -6.80 13.67 -10.78
CA PHE A 62 -7.81 13.88 -9.73
C PHE A 62 -7.15 14.51 -8.50
N ASP A 63 -7.89 14.59 -7.40
CA ASP A 63 -7.43 15.17 -6.13
C ASP A 63 -6.43 14.29 -5.36
N GLY A 64 -5.96 13.20 -5.98
CA GLY A 64 -5.05 12.23 -5.35
C GLY A 64 -5.78 11.17 -4.53
N GLY A 65 -5.00 10.35 -3.83
CA GLY A 65 -5.48 9.24 -3.00
C GLY A 65 -5.55 7.91 -3.73
N GLY A 66 -6.01 7.91 -4.97
CA GLY A 66 -6.15 6.69 -5.77
C GLY A 66 -6.86 5.58 -5.00
N ALA A 67 -6.56 4.33 -5.30
CA ALA A 67 -7.11 3.17 -4.59
C ALA A 67 -6.73 3.12 -3.10
N THR A 68 -5.61 3.75 -2.71
CA THR A 68 -5.15 3.76 -1.31
C THR A 68 -6.15 4.43 -0.39
N ALA A 69 -6.71 5.59 -0.78
CA ALA A 69 -7.68 6.30 0.03
C ALA A 69 -9.00 5.54 0.22
N TYR A 70 -9.36 4.67 -0.71
CA TYR A 70 -10.57 3.84 -0.65
C TYR A 70 -10.35 2.44 -0.07
N SER A 71 -9.10 2.10 0.25
CA SER A 71 -8.73 0.78 0.79
C SER A 71 -9.08 0.63 2.28
N GLY A 72 -8.88 -0.59 2.80
CA GLY A 72 -8.98 -0.85 4.24
C GLY A 72 -7.87 -0.21 5.09
N GLY A 73 -6.88 0.46 4.49
CA GLY A 73 -5.75 1.04 5.22
C GLY A 73 -4.79 -0.02 5.79
N VAL A 74 -4.73 -1.18 5.16
CA VAL A 74 -3.91 -2.31 5.57
C VAL A 74 -2.58 -2.28 4.85
N HIS A 75 -1.49 -2.41 5.59
CA HIS A 75 -0.16 -2.66 5.06
C HIS A 75 0.25 -4.10 5.41
N TYR A 76 0.37 -4.97 4.42
CA TYR A 76 0.73 -6.37 4.67
C TYR A 76 2.19 -6.48 5.06
N ALA A 77 2.48 -6.88 6.31
CA ALA A 77 3.81 -6.95 6.86
C ALA A 77 3.94 -8.06 7.92
N GLY A 78 5.10 -8.69 7.99
CA GLY A 78 5.39 -9.75 8.95
C GLY A 78 6.74 -9.57 9.64
N GLY A 79 6.91 -10.21 10.80
CA GLY A 79 8.10 -10.04 11.63
C GLY A 79 8.23 -8.63 12.24
N THR A 80 7.11 -7.92 12.40
CA THR A 80 7.11 -6.50 12.76
C THR A 80 7.10 -6.26 14.26
N HIS A 81 7.60 -5.09 14.67
CA HIS A 81 7.52 -4.63 16.06
C HIS A 81 6.07 -4.42 16.53
N VAL A 82 5.13 -4.11 15.60
CA VAL A 82 3.69 -4.03 15.91
C VAL A 82 3.14 -5.40 16.33
N GLN A 83 3.52 -6.46 15.60
CA GLN A 83 3.18 -7.82 15.99
C GLN A 83 3.81 -8.21 17.33
N ALA A 84 5.09 -7.91 17.53
CA ALA A 84 5.80 -8.20 18.78
C ALA A 84 5.16 -7.53 19.99
N LYS A 85 4.78 -6.25 19.88
CA LYS A 85 4.04 -5.51 20.94
C LYS A 85 2.69 -6.14 21.26
N ALA A 86 2.03 -6.75 20.27
CA ALA A 86 0.77 -7.47 20.42
C ALA A 86 0.91 -8.91 20.94
N GLY A 87 2.13 -9.37 21.22
CA GLY A 87 2.42 -10.75 21.63
C GLY A 87 2.33 -11.77 20.48
N VAL A 88 2.28 -11.32 19.24
CA VAL A 88 2.27 -12.17 18.05
C VAL A 88 3.69 -12.50 17.62
N GLN A 89 3.99 -13.79 17.51
CA GLN A 89 5.27 -14.26 17.01
C GLN A 89 5.18 -14.49 15.50
N ASP A 90 6.02 -13.82 14.75
CA ASP A 90 6.16 -14.00 13.32
C ASP A 90 7.64 -13.81 12.90
N THR A 91 7.99 -14.29 11.73
CA THR A 91 9.33 -14.17 11.17
C THR A 91 9.27 -13.82 9.68
N VAL A 92 10.33 -13.19 9.20
CA VAL A 92 10.56 -12.95 7.76
C VAL A 92 10.42 -14.25 6.96
N GLU A 93 10.99 -15.35 7.47
CA GLU A 93 10.96 -16.64 6.78
C GLU A 93 9.55 -17.26 6.75
N ASP A 94 8.76 -17.15 7.80
CA ASP A 94 7.36 -17.62 7.80
C ASP A 94 6.49 -16.78 6.86
N MET A 95 6.71 -15.45 6.81
CA MET A 95 6.05 -14.57 5.85
C MET A 95 6.44 -14.94 4.42
N TYR A 96 7.73 -15.14 4.15
CA TYR A 96 8.21 -15.52 2.84
C TYR A 96 7.61 -16.86 2.36
N LYS A 97 7.62 -17.91 3.21
CA LYS A 97 7.04 -19.21 2.88
C LYS A 97 5.55 -19.08 2.53
N TYR A 98 4.81 -18.33 3.34
CA TYR A 98 3.39 -18.10 3.09
C TYR A 98 3.17 -17.37 1.76
N LEU A 99 3.86 -16.24 1.54
CA LEU A 99 3.68 -15.45 0.33
C LEU A 99 4.13 -16.20 -0.94
N ARG A 100 5.14 -17.06 -0.85
CA ARG A 100 5.54 -17.91 -1.99
C ARG A 100 4.42 -18.84 -2.44
N LEU A 101 3.61 -19.34 -1.50
CA LEU A 101 2.43 -20.13 -1.83
C LEU A 101 1.32 -19.30 -2.47
N GLU A 102 1.15 -18.04 -2.03
CA GLU A 102 0.11 -17.15 -2.56
C GLU A 102 0.44 -16.63 -3.95
N VAL A 103 1.68 -16.19 -4.16
CA VAL A 103 2.06 -15.50 -5.39
C VAL A 103 2.65 -16.43 -6.47
N GLY A 104 3.04 -17.66 -6.11
CA GLY A 104 3.68 -18.59 -7.04
C GLY A 104 4.86 -17.91 -7.77
N ASP A 105 4.88 -17.99 -9.09
CA ASP A 105 5.94 -17.44 -9.95
C ASP A 105 5.66 -16.01 -10.45
N ALA A 106 4.62 -15.34 -9.90
CA ALA A 106 4.24 -14.00 -10.36
C ALA A 106 5.30 -12.94 -10.05
N VAL A 107 6.13 -13.16 -9.02
CA VAL A 107 7.26 -12.30 -8.66
C VAL A 107 8.53 -13.12 -8.47
N SER A 108 9.70 -12.52 -8.74
CA SER A 108 10.99 -13.18 -8.52
C SER A 108 11.22 -13.48 -7.03
N ASP A 109 12.01 -14.50 -6.75
CA ASP A 109 12.40 -14.86 -5.40
C ASP A 109 13.10 -13.69 -4.68
N GLN A 110 14.00 -13.02 -5.38
CA GLN A 110 14.72 -11.87 -4.84
C GLN A 110 13.79 -10.73 -4.44
N THR A 111 12.81 -10.39 -5.28
CA THR A 111 11.82 -9.34 -4.98
C THR A 111 10.97 -9.71 -3.77
N LEU A 112 10.51 -10.97 -3.71
CA LEU A 112 9.69 -11.44 -2.60
C LEU A 112 10.45 -11.44 -1.28
N ARG A 113 11.70 -11.91 -1.28
CA ARG A 113 12.56 -11.89 -0.09
C ARG A 113 12.78 -10.48 0.41
N ARG A 114 13.16 -9.57 -0.47
CA ARG A 114 13.37 -8.17 -0.12
C ARG A 114 12.11 -7.55 0.50
N PHE A 115 10.93 -7.80 -0.07
CA PHE A 115 9.67 -7.33 0.49
C PHE A 115 9.43 -7.84 1.92
N CYS A 116 9.74 -9.12 2.18
CA CYS A 116 9.60 -9.69 3.52
C CYS A 116 10.65 -9.14 4.50
N GLU A 117 11.89 -9.01 4.08
CA GLU A 117 13.00 -8.52 4.91
C GLU A 117 12.82 -7.06 5.33
N GLU A 118 12.25 -6.24 4.44
CA GLU A 118 12.03 -4.81 4.68
C GLU A 118 10.68 -4.50 5.37
N SER A 119 9.88 -5.51 5.70
CA SER A 119 8.52 -5.34 6.25
C SER A 119 8.46 -4.45 7.49
N ASP A 120 9.33 -4.68 8.47
CA ASP A 120 9.33 -3.90 9.72
C ASP A 120 9.84 -2.47 9.50
N ALA A 121 10.87 -2.31 8.66
CA ALA A 121 11.39 -1.00 8.29
C ALA A 121 10.33 -0.15 7.57
N ASN A 122 9.55 -0.77 6.68
CA ASN A 122 8.45 -0.08 5.99
C ASN A 122 7.35 0.38 6.96
N ILE A 123 7.00 -0.43 7.96
CA ILE A 123 6.05 -0.01 9.02
C ILE A 123 6.64 1.17 9.79
N GLY A 124 7.90 1.10 10.22
CA GLY A 124 8.57 2.19 10.93
C GLY A 124 8.65 3.49 10.11
N TRP A 125 8.90 3.38 8.80
CA TRP A 125 8.88 4.54 7.90
C TRP A 125 7.49 5.18 7.84
N LEU A 126 6.43 4.38 7.71
CA LEU A 126 5.04 4.86 7.70
C LEU A 126 4.66 5.52 9.04
N GLU A 127 5.09 4.94 10.16
CA GLU A 127 4.88 5.54 11.49
C GLU A 127 5.60 6.88 11.65
N SER A 128 6.81 7.01 11.09
CA SER A 128 7.55 8.29 11.11
C SER A 128 6.83 9.41 10.34
N HIS A 129 5.94 9.04 9.41
CA HIS A 129 5.05 9.95 8.67
C HIS A 129 3.65 10.05 9.28
N GLY A 130 3.50 9.67 10.56
CA GLY A 130 2.31 9.88 11.36
C GLY A 130 1.18 8.88 11.14
N ILE A 131 1.43 7.77 10.44
CA ILE A 131 0.47 6.68 10.36
C ILE A 131 0.58 5.86 11.64
N GLU A 132 -0.50 5.72 12.37
CA GLU A 132 -0.54 4.93 13.60
C GLU A 132 -1.04 3.52 13.30
N PHE A 133 -0.27 2.50 13.70
CA PHE A 133 -0.65 1.10 13.64
C PHE A 133 -0.94 0.58 15.05
N GLY A 134 -2.10 -0.04 15.23
CA GLY A 134 -2.48 -0.63 16.52
C GLY A 134 -2.09 -2.10 16.64
N GLY A 135 -1.87 -2.55 17.88
CA GLY A 135 -1.51 -3.92 18.22
C GLY A 135 -2.66 -4.75 18.80
N ASN A 136 -3.92 -4.41 18.54
CA ASN A 136 -5.05 -5.20 19.02
C ASN A 136 -5.41 -6.29 17.99
N PRO A 137 -5.00 -7.57 18.20
CA PRO A 137 -5.14 -8.60 17.21
C PRO A 137 -6.57 -9.14 17.11
N TYR A 138 -6.99 -9.49 15.89
CA TYR A 138 -8.17 -10.25 15.58
C TYR A 138 -7.75 -11.57 14.90
N THR A 139 -7.92 -12.69 15.60
CA THR A 139 -7.34 -13.97 15.21
C THR A 139 -8.33 -14.89 14.48
N SER A 140 -9.56 -14.46 14.24
CA SER A 140 -10.49 -15.17 13.38
C SER A 140 -10.36 -14.67 11.94
N LYS A 141 -10.44 -15.60 10.97
CA LYS A 141 -10.43 -15.24 9.54
C LYS A 141 -11.61 -14.33 9.20
N THR A 142 -11.33 -13.20 8.61
CA THR A 142 -12.35 -12.24 8.16
C THR A 142 -11.84 -11.47 6.94
N VAL A 143 -12.75 -10.88 6.20
CA VAL A 143 -12.37 -9.96 5.09
C VAL A 143 -11.84 -8.64 5.66
N TYR A 144 -12.48 -8.16 6.72
CA TYR A 144 -12.06 -6.96 7.43
C TYR A 144 -12.47 -7.08 8.90
N PRO A 145 -11.62 -6.73 9.87
CA PRO A 145 -11.93 -6.91 11.28
C PRO A 145 -12.91 -5.82 11.78
N PRO A 146 -13.66 -6.09 12.87
CA PRO A 146 -14.43 -5.08 13.55
C PRO A 146 -13.56 -3.90 14.00
N ASP A 147 -14.21 -2.74 14.23
CA ASP A 147 -13.54 -1.58 14.81
C ASP A 147 -12.89 -1.91 16.17
N GLY A 148 -11.77 -1.28 16.44
CA GLY A 148 -10.95 -1.57 17.63
C GLY A 148 -9.92 -2.69 17.43
N HIS A 149 -9.93 -3.40 16.31
CA HIS A 149 -8.93 -4.39 15.95
C HIS A 149 -8.09 -3.88 14.78
N PHE A 150 -6.78 -3.77 14.98
CA PHE A 150 -5.86 -3.14 14.02
C PHE A 150 -4.76 -4.07 13.52
N LEU A 151 -4.84 -5.36 13.85
CA LEU A 151 -3.93 -6.39 13.40
C LEU A 151 -4.72 -7.68 13.17
N TYR A 152 -4.71 -8.26 11.97
CA TYR A 152 -5.57 -9.40 11.66
C TYR A 152 -5.02 -10.28 10.53
N TYR A 153 -5.65 -11.44 10.31
CA TYR A 153 -5.41 -12.28 9.13
C TYR A 153 -6.03 -11.64 7.90
N SER A 154 -5.25 -10.89 7.14
CA SER A 154 -5.70 -10.28 5.89
C SER A 154 -5.56 -11.19 4.68
N GLY A 155 -4.81 -12.28 4.80
CA GLY A 155 -4.63 -13.32 3.79
C GLY A 155 -5.26 -14.67 4.16
N ASN A 156 -4.69 -15.74 3.66
CA ASN A 156 -5.14 -17.13 3.87
C ASN A 156 -4.30 -17.88 4.90
N GLU A 157 -3.53 -17.16 5.70
CA GLU A 157 -2.54 -17.70 6.64
C GLU A 157 -3.09 -18.82 7.56
N PRO A 158 -4.33 -18.72 8.12
CA PRO A 158 -4.85 -19.72 9.03
C PRO A 158 -5.49 -20.93 8.32
N LEU A 159 -5.56 -20.94 7.00
CA LEU A 159 -6.13 -22.08 6.28
C LEU A 159 -5.17 -23.29 6.32
N PRO A 160 -5.70 -24.53 6.48
CA PRO A 160 -4.87 -25.71 6.71
C PRO A 160 -3.77 -25.94 5.66
N ALA A 161 -4.05 -25.64 4.38
CA ALA A 161 -3.08 -25.82 3.30
C ALA A 161 -1.86 -24.90 3.45
N TYR A 162 -2.05 -23.69 3.97
CA TYR A 162 -0.98 -22.72 4.21
C TYR A 162 -0.31 -22.95 5.56
N ALA A 163 -1.10 -23.17 6.60
CA ALA A 163 -0.63 -23.43 7.96
C ALA A 163 0.28 -24.67 8.07
N ALA A 164 0.13 -25.63 7.17
CA ALA A 164 1.00 -26.81 7.08
C ALA A 164 2.43 -26.47 6.61
N GLN A 165 2.65 -25.34 5.95
CA GLN A 165 3.92 -24.97 5.30
C GLN A 165 4.57 -23.73 5.90
N ALA A 166 3.77 -22.82 6.47
CA ALA A 166 4.22 -21.60 7.11
C ALA A 166 3.42 -21.35 8.39
N ARG A 167 4.08 -20.84 9.44
CA ARG A 167 3.38 -20.48 10.67
C ARG A 167 2.33 -19.41 10.36
N PRO A 168 1.06 -19.62 10.73
CA PRO A 168 0.05 -18.57 10.63
C PRO A 168 0.37 -17.42 11.59
N ALA A 169 0.33 -16.21 11.05
CA ALA A 169 0.45 -14.98 11.84
C ALA A 169 -0.47 -13.91 11.28
N VAL A 170 -0.96 -13.02 12.14
CA VAL A 170 -1.76 -11.86 11.72
C VAL A 170 -0.80 -10.83 11.11
N ARG A 171 -0.80 -10.71 9.79
CA ARG A 171 0.11 -9.87 8.98
C ARG A 171 -0.56 -8.66 8.35
N GLY A 172 -1.77 -8.35 8.77
CA GLY A 172 -2.50 -7.18 8.31
C GLY A 172 -2.55 -6.09 9.39
N PRO A 173 -1.47 -5.36 9.71
CA PRO A 173 -1.59 -4.11 10.43
C PRO A 173 -2.37 -3.11 9.58
N ARG A 174 -3.37 -2.47 10.19
CA ARG A 174 -4.14 -1.41 9.55
C ARG A 174 -3.98 -0.10 10.31
N ALA A 175 -4.09 1.01 9.60
CA ALA A 175 -4.08 2.32 10.23
C ALA A 175 -5.22 2.46 11.25
N VAL A 176 -4.91 3.04 12.41
CA VAL A 176 -5.87 3.22 13.49
C VAL A 176 -6.97 4.20 13.06
N GLY A 177 -8.23 3.78 13.26
CA GLY A 177 -9.40 4.55 12.88
C GLY A 177 -10.65 3.68 12.84
N SER A 178 -11.79 4.28 12.51
CA SER A 178 -13.07 3.57 12.36
C SER A 178 -13.34 3.22 10.91
N SER A 179 -13.99 2.08 10.67
CA SER A 179 -14.35 1.60 9.34
C SER A 179 -13.13 1.41 8.44
N TYR A 180 -13.27 1.54 7.12
CA TYR A 180 -12.14 1.47 6.18
C TYR A 180 -11.22 2.67 6.37
N THR A 181 -9.96 2.44 6.69
CA THR A 181 -9.02 3.49 7.14
C THR A 181 -8.01 3.92 6.06
N GLY A 182 -8.23 3.56 4.82
CA GLY A 182 -7.37 3.99 3.71
C GLY A 182 -7.26 5.51 3.57
N HIS A 183 -8.37 6.22 3.79
CA HIS A 183 -8.38 7.69 3.78
C HIS A 183 -7.56 8.28 4.94
N VAL A 184 -7.55 7.64 6.11
CA VAL A 184 -6.72 8.05 7.26
C VAL A 184 -5.26 7.83 6.93
N TYR A 185 -4.94 6.64 6.38
CA TYR A 185 -3.62 6.28 5.92
C TYR A 185 -3.08 7.31 4.93
N PHE A 186 -3.84 7.58 3.86
CA PHE A 186 -3.42 8.49 2.80
C PHE A 186 -3.31 9.95 3.26
N ALA A 187 -4.22 10.42 4.12
CA ALA A 187 -4.19 11.79 4.65
C ALA A 187 -2.90 12.10 5.43
N LYS A 188 -2.23 11.09 5.99
CA LYS A 188 -0.94 11.25 6.64
C LYS A 188 0.21 11.41 5.66
N LEU A 189 0.14 10.76 4.51
CA LEU A 189 1.14 10.89 3.46
C LEU A 189 1.06 12.24 2.71
N LEU A 190 -0.01 13.02 2.93
CA LEU A 190 -0.19 14.36 2.36
C LEU A 190 0.30 15.50 3.27
N GLN A 191 0.76 15.22 4.49
CA GLN A 191 1.26 16.21 5.47
C GLN A 191 2.75 16.45 5.33
#